data_6cf491480a2803f6088d9cdf5083eb19
#
_entry.id   6cf491480a2803f6088d9cdf5083eb19
#
_cell.length_a   1.000
_cell.length_b   1.000
_cell.length_c   1.000
_cell.angle_alpha   90.00
_cell.angle_beta   90.00
_cell.angle_gamma   90.00
#
_symmetry.space_group_name_H-M   'P 1'
#
loop_
_entity.id
_entity.type
_entity.pdbx_description
1 polymer ?
#
loop_
_entity_poly.entity_id
_entity_poly.type
_entity_poly.pdbx_seq_one_letter_code
_entity_poly.pdbx_strand_id
1 'polypeptide(L)'
;MLNFDSQGLIPAVIVDDETGVVLLVAFMNQEAYQLTRESGQTHFFSRSRNKIWHKGEQSGNVQVVRDIFINCEENSLLIRVEQHGDAACHEGYQSCYYRRLLPDDSYEIVAERIFDPEEVYRTEQSEETMTTDDRGIETPQQLEQDLRQLYTVYISLRDQDHTATSNTSRLLHEKNRDFLVGRLKDELDELAGVQKGEHVHTGLEEDTTLEGSQVNYWLFLLAASKHIAYEDFNPHTAMLQGFTAHYTEEQVNELRKASIEQCSSDDPAHLIRGLIAGFSLVGWACISAEISPLAPIQYDLEQMKHKGLIKS
;
A
#
# COMPACT_ATOMS: atom_id res chain seq x y z
N MET A 1 -14.63 31.51 -11.21
CA MET A 1 -13.79 30.51 -11.90
C MET A 1 -13.28 29.56 -10.82
N LEU A 2 -13.22 28.22 -11.03
CA LEU A 2 -12.79 27.31 -9.99
C LEU A 2 -11.31 27.57 -9.61
N ASN A 3 -11.04 27.68 -8.31
CA ASN A 3 -9.71 27.85 -7.75
C ASN A 3 -9.14 26.49 -7.34
N PHE A 4 -8.33 25.89 -8.22
CA PHE A 4 -7.57 24.69 -7.91
C PHE A 4 -6.35 25.07 -7.05
N ASP A 5 -5.90 24.16 -6.20
CA ASP A 5 -4.72 24.34 -5.38
C ASP A 5 -3.42 24.36 -6.22
N SER A 6 -2.26 24.45 -5.55
CA SER A 6 -0.95 24.47 -6.21
C SER A 6 -0.61 23.16 -6.96
N GLN A 7 -1.31 22.07 -6.68
CA GLN A 7 -1.19 20.78 -7.37
C GLN A 7 -2.24 20.64 -8.49
N GLY A 8 -3.05 21.65 -8.73
CA GLY A 8 -4.12 21.60 -9.73
C GLY A 8 -5.35 20.81 -9.28
N LEU A 9 -5.56 20.66 -7.97
CA LEU A 9 -6.65 19.87 -7.39
C LEU A 9 -7.67 20.74 -6.68
N ILE A 10 -8.91 20.27 -6.64
CA ILE A 10 -10.02 20.84 -5.87
C ILE A 10 -10.73 19.73 -5.10
N PRO A 11 -10.97 19.86 -3.78
CA PRO A 11 -11.72 18.89 -3.02
C PRO A 11 -13.20 18.93 -3.42
N ALA A 12 -13.81 17.73 -3.50
CA ALA A 12 -15.22 17.53 -3.79
C ALA A 12 -15.88 16.71 -2.67
N VAL A 13 -16.84 17.31 -1.99
CA VAL A 13 -17.69 16.65 -1.00
C VAL A 13 -18.88 16.05 -1.73
N ILE A 14 -19.07 14.74 -1.64
CA ILE A 14 -20.16 14.04 -2.30
C ILE A 14 -21.26 13.75 -1.30
N VAL A 15 -22.46 14.15 -1.64
CA VAL A 15 -23.65 14.07 -0.77
C VAL A 15 -24.75 13.36 -1.53
N ASP A 16 -25.38 12.41 -0.87
CA ASP A 16 -26.59 11.76 -1.40
C ASP A 16 -27.75 12.75 -1.51
N ASP A 17 -28.35 12.84 -2.69
CA ASP A 17 -29.37 13.85 -2.99
C ASP A 17 -30.67 13.66 -2.21
N GLU A 18 -31.03 12.42 -1.92
CA GLU A 18 -32.27 12.08 -1.22
C GLU A 18 -32.13 12.22 0.30
N THR A 19 -31.04 11.69 0.87
CA THR A 19 -30.85 11.59 2.32
C THR A 19 -30.06 12.74 2.93
N GLY A 20 -29.25 13.45 2.12
CA GLY A 20 -28.31 14.47 2.57
C GLY A 20 -27.08 13.90 3.29
N VAL A 21 -26.87 12.58 3.26
CA VAL A 21 -25.70 11.93 3.86
C VAL A 21 -24.45 12.25 3.05
N VAL A 22 -23.37 12.65 3.72
CA VAL A 22 -22.05 12.79 3.10
C VAL A 22 -21.53 11.37 2.80
N LEU A 23 -21.35 11.04 1.52
CA LEU A 23 -20.94 9.74 1.07
C LEU A 23 -19.41 9.57 1.12
N LEU A 24 -18.68 10.54 0.59
CA LEU A 24 -17.22 10.57 0.58
C LEU A 24 -16.69 11.99 0.32
N VAL A 25 -15.39 12.17 0.51
CA VAL A 25 -14.63 13.33 0.02
C VAL A 25 -13.51 12.82 -0.86
N ALA A 26 -13.36 13.40 -2.05
CA ALA A 26 -12.31 13.07 -2.99
C ALA A 26 -11.77 14.35 -3.66
N PHE A 27 -10.75 14.19 -4.51
CA PHE A 27 -10.17 15.32 -5.25
C PHE A 27 -10.50 15.21 -6.74
N MET A 28 -10.62 16.37 -7.40
CA MET A 28 -10.73 16.47 -8.85
C MET A 28 -9.64 17.38 -9.38
N ASN A 29 -9.00 16.98 -10.47
CA ASN A 29 -8.27 17.91 -11.32
C ASN A 29 -9.24 18.53 -12.36
N GLN A 30 -8.75 19.42 -13.21
CA GLN A 30 -9.55 20.07 -14.23
C GLN A 30 -10.23 19.06 -15.16
N GLU A 31 -9.55 18.00 -15.54
CA GLU A 31 -10.06 16.97 -16.45
C GLU A 31 -11.15 16.11 -15.78
N ALA A 32 -10.95 15.65 -14.53
CA ALA A 32 -11.95 14.90 -13.77
C ALA A 32 -13.24 15.72 -13.59
N TYR A 33 -13.10 17.03 -13.31
CA TYR A 33 -14.23 17.94 -13.24
C TYR A 33 -14.98 18.05 -14.57
N GLN A 34 -14.27 18.17 -15.69
CA GLN A 34 -14.87 18.20 -17.02
C GLN A 34 -15.60 16.91 -17.36
N LEU A 35 -14.96 15.76 -17.14
CA LEU A 35 -15.56 14.44 -17.35
C LEU A 35 -16.82 14.25 -16.49
N THR A 36 -16.80 14.70 -15.24
CA THR A 36 -17.99 14.67 -14.37
C THR A 36 -19.15 15.46 -14.96
N ARG A 37 -18.89 16.64 -15.52
CA ARG A 37 -19.93 17.47 -16.14
C ARG A 37 -20.46 16.92 -17.45
N GLU A 38 -19.58 16.30 -18.26
CA GLU A 38 -19.93 15.76 -19.58
C GLU A 38 -20.68 14.44 -19.48
N SER A 39 -20.25 13.55 -18.58
CA SER A 39 -20.88 12.25 -18.40
C SER A 39 -22.11 12.27 -17.49
N GLY A 40 -22.24 13.31 -16.64
CA GLY A 40 -23.24 13.33 -15.57
C GLY A 40 -22.96 12.31 -14.44
N GLN A 41 -21.77 11.72 -14.39
CA GLN A 41 -21.34 10.77 -13.35
C GLN A 41 -20.03 11.24 -12.72
N THR A 42 -19.81 10.92 -11.44
CA THR A 42 -18.64 11.43 -10.73
C THR A 42 -17.34 10.77 -11.21
N HIS A 43 -16.39 11.62 -11.58
CA HIS A 43 -15.00 11.26 -11.87
C HIS A 43 -14.09 11.99 -10.89
N PHE A 44 -13.10 11.31 -10.36
CA PHE A 44 -12.18 11.87 -9.38
C PHE A 44 -10.74 11.71 -9.86
N PHE A 45 -9.83 12.46 -9.23
CA PHE A 45 -8.41 12.33 -9.44
C PHE A 45 -7.78 11.66 -8.22
N SER A 46 -7.21 10.49 -8.43
CA SER A 46 -6.41 9.80 -7.42
C SER A 46 -5.03 10.43 -7.34
N ARG A 47 -4.69 11.01 -6.19
CA ARG A 47 -3.38 11.62 -5.95
C ARG A 47 -2.26 10.58 -5.92
N SER A 48 -2.52 9.43 -5.32
CA SER A 48 -1.55 8.33 -5.21
C SER A 48 -1.29 7.61 -6.55
N ARG A 49 -2.29 7.58 -7.46
CA ARG A 49 -2.18 6.93 -8.78
C ARG A 49 -1.89 7.91 -9.92
N ASN A 50 -1.91 9.21 -9.64
CA ASN A 50 -1.84 10.27 -10.65
C ASN A 50 -2.80 10.00 -11.85
N LYS A 51 -4.01 9.49 -11.55
CA LYS A 51 -4.95 8.97 -12.54
C LYS A 51 -6.38 9.39 -12.22
N ILE A 52 -7.17 9.65 -13.25
CA ILE A 52 -8.62 9.82 -13.13
C ILE A 52 -9.28 8.46 -12.98
N TRP A 53 -10.30 8.37 -12.12
CA TRP A 53 -11.13 7.20 -11.97
C TRP A 53 -12.61 7.57 -11.93
N HIS A 54 -13.42 6.72 -12.51
CA HIS A 54 -14.88 6.85 -12.53
C HIS A 54 -15.47 6.09 -11.34
N LYS A 55 -16.22 6.77 -10.49
CA LYS A 55 -16.81 6.13 -9.31
C LYS A 55 -17.83 5.07 -9.72
N GLY A 56 -17.62 3.86 -9.21
CA GLY A 56 -18.47 2.71 -9.53
C GLY A 56 -18.11 1.97 -10.81
N GLU A 57 -17.01 2.33 -11.50
CA GLU A 57 -16.57 1.65 -12.73
C GLU A 57 -16.43 0.12 -12.55
N GLN A 58 -15.96 -0.33 -11.39
CA GLN A 58 -15.77 -1.75 -11.08
C GLN A 58 -16.91 -2.35 -10.26
N SER A 59 -17.41 -1.61 -9.28
CA SER A 59 -18.44 -2.13 -8.35
C SER A 59 -19.86 -2.00 -8.87
N GLY A 60 -20.10 -1.28 -9.96
CA GLY A 60 -21.44 -0.89 -10.40
C GLY A 60 -22.12 0.19 -9.53
N ASN A 61 -21.52 0.58 -8.40
CA ASN A 61 -22.04 1.59 -7.49
C ASN A 61 -21.73 3.01 -8.01
N VAL A 62 -22.26 3.35 -9.16
CA VAL A 62 -22.04 4.67 -9.81
C VAL A 62 -22.79 5.79 -9.10
N GLN A 63 -22.33 7.01 -9.31
CA GLN A 63 -22.94 8.23 -8.77
C GLN A 63 -23.39 9.14 -9.89
N VAL A 64 -24.70 9.32 -10.05
CA VAL A 64 -25.29 10.23 -11.04
C VAL A 64 -25.40 11.61 -10.43
N VAL A 65 -24.75 12.60 -11.05
CA VAL A 65 -24.74 13.98 -10.57
C VAL A 65 -26.12 14.63 -10.74
N ARG A 66 -26.61 15.23 -9.66
CA ARG A 66 -27.85 16.02 -9.64
C ARG A 66 -27.53 17.52 -9.65
N ASP A 67 -26.66 17.97 -8.75
CA ASP A 67 -26.25 19.36 -8.65
C ASP A 67 -24.78 19.48 -8.26
N ILE A 68 -24.13 20.56 -8.71
CA ILE A 68 -22.76 20.93 -8.31
C ILE A 68 -22.78 22.32 -7.72
N PHE A 69 -22.38 22.46 -6.47
CA PHE A 69 -22.24 23.73 -5.77
C PHE A 69 -20.77 24.04 -5.55
N ILE A 70 -20.47 25.34 -5.51
CA ILE A 70 -19.12 25.84 -5.19
C ILE A 70 -19.22 26.68 -3.91
N ASN A 71 -18.18 26.59 -3.07
CA ASN A 71 -18.09 27.41 -1.86
C ASN A 71 -17.74 28.87 -2.18
N CYS A 72 -17.83 29.74 -1.16
CA CYS A 72 -17.64 31.21 -1.30
C CYS A 72 -16.22 31.61 -1.75
N GLU A 73 -15.21 30.73 -1.54
CA GLU A 73 -13.81 30.94 -1.96
C GLU A 73 -13.49 30.30 -3.31
N GLU A 74 -14.47 29.66 -3.94
CA GLU A 74 -14.36 28.96 -5.22
C GLU A 74 -13.30 27.82 -5.22
N ASN A 75 -12.94 27.29 -4.06
CA ASN A 75 -11.86 26.30 -3.87
C ASN A 75 -12.34 24.94 -3.33
N SER A 76 -13.64 24.68 -3.28
CA SER A 76 -14.24 23.40 -2.88
C SER A 76 -15.59 23.22 -3.56
N LEU A 77 -15.85 21.97 -3.96
CA LEU A 77 -17.12 21.57 -4.54
C LEU A 77 -17.96 20.76 -3.55
N LEU A 78 -19.29 20.95 -3.59
CA LEU A 78 -20.26 20.05 -3.01
C LEU A 78 -21.09 19.50 -4.18
N ILE A 79 -21.09 18.18 -4.35
CA ILE A 79 -21.78 17.51 -5.45
C ILE A 79 -22.88 16.64 -4.87
N ARG A 80 -24.13 16.94 -5.22
CA ARG A 80 -25.26 16.10 -4.89
C ARG A 80 -25.41 15.04 -5.94
N VAL A 81 -25.53 13.78 -5.50
CA VAL A 81 -25.59 12.62 -6.39
C VAL A 81 -26.74 11.70 -6.02
N GLU A 82 -27.29 11.03 -7.01
CA GLU A 82 -28.05 9.81 -6.80
C GLU A 82 -27.06 8.65 -6.78
N GLN A 83 -26.93 7.98 -5.62
CA GLN A 83 -26.07 6.82 -5.47
C GLN A 83 -26.77 5.57 -6.05
N HIS A 84 -26.25 5.01 -7.12
CA HIS A 84 -26.66 3.71 -7.60
C HIS A 84 -25.96 2.61 -6.83
N GLY A 85 -26.71 1.60 -6.38
CA GLY A 85 -26.23 0.65 -5.38
C GLY A 85 -26.21 1.29 -3.98
N ASP A 86 -26.32 0.47 -2.96
CA ASP A 86 -26.57 0.96 -1.61
C ASP A 86 -25.30 1.43 -0.88
N ALA A 87 -24.10 1.19 -1.41
CA ALA A 87 -22.83 1.50 -0.76
C ALA A 87 -21.93 2.39 -1.63
N ALA A 88 -21.59 3.56 -1.11
CA ALA A 88 -20.56 4.41 -1.69
C ALA A 88 -19.14 4.01 -1.22
N CYS A 89 -19.03 3.36 -0.07
CA CYS A 89 -17.77 2.92 0.51
C CYS A 89 -17.37 1.53 -0.01
N HIS A 90 -16.09 1.35 -0.37
CA HIS A 90 -15.55 0.07 -0.79
C HIS A 90 -15.55 -0.98 0.34
N GLU A 91 -15.58 -0.57 1.60
CA GLU A 91 -15.75 -1.44 2.76
C GLU A 91 -17.19 -1.94 2.95
N GLY A 92 -18.08 -1.67 1.98
CA GLY A 92 -19.47 -2.14 2.00
C GLY A 92 -20.42 -1.30 2.84
N TYR A 93 -20.08 -0.06 3.16
CA TYR A 93 -20.95 0.87 3.89
C TYR A 93 -21.54 1.93 2.97
N GLN A 94 -22.73 2.47 3.36
CA GLN A 94 -23.36 3.55 2.62
C GLN A 94 -22.44 4.76 2.44
N SER A 95 -21.64 5.08 3.45
CA SER A 95 -20.75 6.23 3.50
C SER A 95 -19.34 5.83 3.95
N CYS A 96 -18.31 6.53 3.48
CA CYS A 96 -16.95 6.41 4.02
C CYS A 96 -16.86 6.88 5.47
N TYR A 97 -17.86 7.62 5.98
CA TYR A 97 -17.93 8.11 7.35
C TYR A 97 -18.74 7.19 8.26
N TYR A 98 -18.50 5.88 8.19
CA TYR A 98 -19.17 4.86 8.99
C TYR A 98 -18.56 4.64 10.36
N ARG A 99 -17.46 5.36 10.71
CA ARG A 99 -16.77 5.28 12.00
C ARG A 99 -16.87 6.60 12.74
N ARG A 100 -17.20 6.54 14.02
CA ARG A 100 -17.20 7.70 14.91
C ARG A 100 -15.88 7.70 15.72
N LEU A 101 -15.14 8.81 15.66
CA LEU A 101 -13.96 9.02 16.50
C LEU A 101 -14.39 9.30 17.94
N LEU A 102 -13.73 8.64 18.90
CA LEU A 102 -13.96 8.79 20.31
C LEU A 102 -12.89 9.71 20.94
N PRO A 103 -13.12 10.24 22.19
CA PRO A 103 -12.18 11.16 22.83
C PRO A 103 -10.79 10.59 23.15
N ASP A 104 -10.62 9.28 23.13
CA ASP A 104 -9.37 8.55 23.35
C ASP A 104 -8.67 8.14 22.05
N ASP A 105 -9.04 8.78 20.91
CA ASP A 105 -8.56 8.51 19.57
C ASP A 105 -8.88 7.10 19.02
N SER A 106 -9.64 6.29 19.75
CA SER A 106 -10.25 5.08 19.22
C SER A 106 -11.49 5.41 18.37
N TYR A 107 -12.06 4.42 17.69
CA TYR A 107 -13.29 4.63 16.94
C TYR A 107 -14.27 3.47 17.14
N GLU A 108 -15.55 3.78 16.99
CA GLU A 108 -16.61 2.78 16.91
C GLU A 108 -17.29 2.81 15.54
N ILE A 109 -17.72 1.65 15.06
CA ILE A 109 -18.51 1.51 13.83
C ILE A 109 -19.95 1.88 14.18
N VAL A 110 -20.51 2.88 13.47
CA VAL A 110 -21.85 3.43 13.73
C VAL A 110 -22.85 3.18 12.58
N ALA A 111 -22.45 2.39 11.58
CA ALA A 111 -23.31 2.02 10.45
C ALA A 111 -23.30 0.51 10.23
N GLU A 112 -24.36 0.00 9.66
CA GLU A 112 -24.45 -1.41 9.23
C GLU A 112 -23.73 -1.59 7.89
N ARG A 113 -23.00 -2.70 7.74
CA ARG A 113 -22.38 -3.09 6.49
C ARG A 113 -23.47 -3.63 5.55
N ILE A 114 -23.53 -3.11 4.33
CA ILE A 114 -24.56 -3.43 3.34
C ILE A 114 -24.18 -4.67 2.53
N PHE A 115 -22.90 -4.84 2.22
CA PHE A 115 -22.37 -6.01 1.56
C PHE A 115 -20.99 -6.38 2.12
N ASP A 116 -20.63 -7.66 1.98
CA ASP A 116 -19.25 -8.08 2.26
C ASP A 116 -18.37 -7.77 1.05
N PRO A 117 -17.32 -6.91 1.20
CA PRO A 117 -16.40 -6.61 0.11
C PRO A 117 -15.80 -7.87 -0.53
N GLU A 118 -15.54 -8.90 0.27
CA GLU A 118 -15.03 -10.16 -0.25
C GLU A 118 -16.00 -10.86 -1.20
N GLU A 119 -17.33 -10.71 -1.03
CA GLU A 119 -18.33 -11.33 -1.90
C GLU A 119 -18.52 -10.54 -3.20
N VAL A 120 -18.50 -9.21 -3.16
CA VAL A 120 -18.75 -8.35 -4.32
C VAL A 120 -17.53 -8.28 -5.24
N TYR A 121 -16.33 -8.31 -4.66
CA TYR A 121 -15.07 -8.25 -5.42
C TYR A 121 -14.47 -9.64 -5.71
N ARG A 122 -15.14 -10.74 -5.29
CA ARG A 122 -14.76 -12.13 -5.58
C ARG A 122 -15.20 -12.65 -6.96
N THR A 123 -16.18 -12.04 -7.58
CA THR A 123 -16.74 -12.52 -8.85
C THR A 123 -16.04 -11.85 -10.02
N GLU A 124 -14.97 -12.44 -10.45
CA GLU A 124 -14.45 -12.57 -11.80
C GLU A 124 -12.96 -12.89 -11.80
N GLN A 125 -12.65 -14.13 -11.37
CA GLN A 125 -11.38 -14.74 -11.78
C GLN A 125 -11.56 -15.29 -13.20
N SER A 126 -11.45 -14.44 -14.18
CA SER A 126 -11.03 -14.78 -15.53
C SER A 126 -10.25 -13.59 -16.07
N GLU A 127 -8.94 -13.79 -16.17
CA GLU A 127 -7.98 -13.15 -17.07
C GLU A 127 -8.04 -11.62 -17.22
N GLU A 128 -6.98 -10.95 -16.70
CA GLU A 128 -6.54 -9.60 -17.05
C GLU A 128 -7.47 -8.44 -16.66
N THR A 129 -7.49 -8.07 -15.35
CA THR A 129 -7.48 -6.64 -14.97
C THR A 129 -7.12 -6.49 -13.50
N MET A 130 -6.03 -5.78 -13.23
CA MET A 130 -5.59 -5.42 -11.88
C MET A 130 -6.63 -4.51 -11.21
N THR A 131 -7.28 -5.02 -10.15
CA THR A 131 -8.20 -4.22 -9.33
C THR A 131 -7.41 -3.53 -8.22
N THR A 132 -7.28 -2.21 -8.30
CA THR A 132 -6.71 -1.41 -7.23
C THR A 132 -7.82 -0.88 -6.31
N ASP A 133 -7.61 -0.93 -4.99
CA ASP A 133 -8.42 -0.23 -4.01
C ASP A 133 -8.34 1.31 -4.26
N ASP A 134 -9.37 2.04 -3.83
CA ASP A 134 -9.48 3.50 -4.02
C ASP A 134 -8.32 4.33 -3.40
N ARG A 135 -7.42 3.69 -2.64
CA ARG A 135 -6.21 4.29 -2.07
C ARG A 135 -4.93 3.95 -2.84
N GLY A 136 -5.05 3.25 -3.99
CA GLY A 136 -3.90 2.78 -4.76
C GLY A 136 -3.21 1.56 -4.14
N ILE A 137 -3.83 0.92 -3.16
CA ILE A 137 -3.42 -0.38 -2.65
C ILE A 137 -3.97 -1.39 -3.65
N GLU A 138 -3.13 -1.90 -4.51
CA GLU A 138 -3.37 -3.13 -5.23
C GLU A 138 -3.72 -4.18 -4.18
N THR A 139 -4.72 -4.98 -4.44
CA THR A 139 -5.43 -5.77 -3.41
C THR A 139 -4.46 -6.41 -2.42
N PRO A 140 -4.77 -6.45 -1.11
CA PRO A 140 -3.94 -7.16 -0.12
C PRO A 140 -3.55 -8.56 -0.58
N GLN A 141 -4.38 -9.19 -1.40
CA GLN A 141 -4.13 -10.49 -2.00
C GLN A 141 -2.98 -10.48 -3.02
N GLN A 142 -2.85 -9.44 -3.85
CA GLN A 142 -1.72 -9.35 -4.79
C GLN A 142 -0.40 -9.17 -4.05
N LEU A 143 -0.37 -8.32 -3.03
CA LEU A 143 0.81 -8.13 -2.19
C LEU A 143 1.20 -9.43 -1.48
N GLU A 144 0.23 -10.17 -0.94
CA GLU A 144 0.47 -11.47 -0.34
C GLU A 144 1.00 -12.48 -1.35
N GLN A 145 0.39 -12.56 -2.53
CA GLN A 145 0.79 -13.49 -3.59
C GLN A 145 2.23 -13.22 -4.05
N ASP A 146 2.57 -11.97 -4.30
CA ASP A 146 3.89 -11.58 -4.79
C ASP A 146 4.98 -11.80 -3.74
N LEU A 147 4.72 -11.47 -2.47
CA LEU A 147 5.63 -11.74 -1.36
C LEU A 147 5.82 -13.24 -1.11
N ARG A 148 4.75 -14.06 -1.22
CA ARG A 148 4.84 -15.52 -1.14
C ARG A 148 5.67 -16.09 -2.28
N GLN A 149 5.49 -15.58 -3.48
CA GLN A 149 6.28 -15.98 -4.65
C GLN A 149 7.76 -15.70 -4.43
N LEU A 150 8.13 -14.49 -4.00
CA LEU A 150 9.50 -14.13 -3.66
C LEU A 150 10.06 -15.05 -2.56
N TYR A 151 9.34 -15.22 -1.47
CA TYR A 151 9.81 -16.03 -0.35
C TYR A 151 10.03 -17.50 -0.75
N THR A 152 9.18 -18.05 -1.62
CA THR A 152 9.35 -19.41 -2.16
C THR A 152 10.65 -19.56 -2.93
N VAL A 153 11.07 -18.53 -3.68
CA VAL A 153 12.39 -18.54 -4.37
C VAL A 153 13.52 -18.59 -3.34
N TYR A 154 13.48 -17.80 -2.28
CA TYR A 154 14.53 -17.81 -1.26
C TYR A 154 14.59 -19.13 -0.50
N ILE A 155 13.46 -19.76 -0.20
CA ILE A 155 13.39 -21.12 0.37
C ILE A 155 14.03 -22.12 -0.59
N SER A 156 13.70 -22.06 -1.88
CA SER A 156 14.33 -22.96 -2.88
C SER A 156 15.83 -22.78 -2.98
N LEU A 157 16.34 -21.54 -2.94
CA LEU A 157 17.77 -21.22 -2.96
C LEU A 157 18.52 -21.64 -1.67
N ARG A 158 17.80 -21.77 -0.55
CA ARG A 158 18.30 -22.34 0.70
C ARG A 158 18.37 -23.87 0.63
N ASP A 159 17.29 -24.51 0.16
CA ASP A 159 17.13 -25.96 0.21
C ASP A 159 17.89 -26.69 -0.90
N GLN A 160 18.22 -25.98 -1.97
CA GLN A 160 18.99 -26.51 -3.11
C GLN A 160 20.30 -25.74 -3.24
N ASP A 161 21.41 -26.48 -3.39
CA ASP A 161 22.72 -25.85 -3.55
C ASP A 161 22.88 -25.25 -4.96
N HIS A 162 22.74 -23.96 -5.03
CA HIS A 162 23.00 -23.11 -6.20
C HIS A 162 24.19 -22.17 -5.98
N THR A 163 25.08 -22.45 -5.04
CA THR A 163 26.19 -21.56 -4.65
C THR A 163 27.15 -21.25 -5.81
N ALA A 164 27.27 -22.13 -6.78
CA ALA A 164 28.09 -21.92 -7.98
C ALA A 164 27.53 -20.83 -8.91
N THR A 165 26.21 -20.58 -8.92
CA THR A 165 25.53 -19.72 -9.89
C THR A 165 24.71 -18.60 -9.26
N SER A 166 24.37 -18.71 -7.97
CA SER A 166 23.54 -17.74 -7.23
C SER A 166 24.27 -17.15 -6.03
N ASN A 167 24.46 -15.85 -6.03
CA ASN A 167 24.98 -15.14 -4.86
C ASN A 167 24.06 -15.26 -3.65
N THR A 168 22.75 -15.25 -3.84
CA THR A 168 21.75 -15.43 -2.78
C THR A 168 21.88 -16.81 -2.13
N SER A 169 22.02 -17.89 -2.94
CA SER A 169 22.27 -19.23 -2.40
C SER A 169 23.58 -19.26 -1.60
N ARG A 170 24.62 -18.61 -2.10
CA ARG A 170 25.91 -18.50 -1.37
C ARG A 170 25.73 -17.78 -0.04
N LEU A 171 24.99 -16.69 0.02
CA LEU A 171 24.71 -15.98 1.27
C LEU A 171 23.97 -16.86 2.28
N LEU A 172 22.96 -17.60 1.82
CA LEU A 172 22.17 -18.50 2.68
C LEU A 172 22.98 -19.70 3.22
N HIS A 173 23.95 -20.20 2.47
CA HIS A 173 24.77 -21.36 2.85
C HIS A 173 26.09 -21.02 3.59
N GLU A 174 26.69 -19.86 3.25
CA GLU A 174 28.03 -19.52 3.72
C GLU A 174 28.06 -18.41 4.78
N LYS A 175 27.02 -17.57 4.89
CA LYS A 175 27.04 -16.42 5.79
C LYS A 175 26.27 -16.68 7.06
N ASN A 176 26.81 -16.16 8.16
CA ASN A 176 26.15 -16.23 9.46
C ASN A 176 25.10 -15.09 9.59
N ARG A 177 24.29 -15.20 10.63
CA ARG A 177 23.25 -14.22 10.94
C ARG A 177 23.82 -12.81 11.13
N ASP A 178 24.93 -12.65 11.82
CA ASP A 178 25.50 -11.33 12.12
C ASP A 178 25.84 -10.56 10.84
N PHE A 179 26.32 -11.27 9.80
CA PHE A 179 26.53 -10.69 8.48
C PHE A 179 25.20 -10.25 7.86
N LEU A 180 24.16 -11.09 7.90
CA LEU A 180 22.86 -10.77 7.30
C LEU A 180 22.18 -9.59 8.03
N VAL A 181 22.28 -9.56 9.36
CA VAL A 181 21.75 -8.44 10.18
C VAL A 181 22.55 -7.16 9.93
N GLY A 182 23.87 -7.26 9.77
CA GLY A 182 24.71 -6.12 9.43
C GLY A 182 24.27 -5.47 8.11
N ARG A 183 24.01 -6.30 7.10
CA ARG A 183 23.49 -5.81 5.81
C ARG A 183 22.06 -5.24 5.92
N LEU A 184 21.18 -5.92 6.65
CA LEU A 184 19.83 -5.37 6.90
C LEU A 184 19.91 -3.97 7.56
N LYS A 185 20.84 -3.80 8.51
CA LYS A 185 21.05 -2.50 9.16
C LYS A 185 21.46 -1.42 8.14
N ASP A 186 22.42 -1.74 7.26
CA ASP A 186 22.89 -0.80 6.24
C ASP A 186 21.70 -0.35 5.34
N GLU A 187 20.91 -1.30 4.83
CA GLU A 187 19.77 -0.99 3.97
C GLU A 187 18.63 -0.24 4.69
N LEU A 188 18.39 -0.53 5.97
CA LEU A 188 17.44 0.24 6.78
C LEU A 188 17.93 1.66 7.05
N ASP A 189 19.24 1.87 7.17
CA ASP A 189 19.83 3.20 7.31
C ASP A 189 19.75 3.97 5.98
N GLU A 190 19.96 3.30 4.82
CA GLU A 190 19.81 3.87 3.49
C GLU A 190 18.36 4.25 3.19
N LEU A 191 17.40 3.35 3.46
CA LEU A 191 15.97 3.64 3.31
C LEU A 191 15.53 4.84 4.17
N ALA A 192 16.02 4.93 5.41
CA ALA A 192 15.74 6.08 6.27
C ALA A 192 16.39 7.37 5.73
N GLY A 193 17.57 7.28 5.13
CA GLY A 193 18.27 8.38 4.48
C GLY A 193 17.51 8.92 3.25
N VAL A 194 16.92 8.02 2.46
CA VAL A 194 16.04 8.38 1.32
C VAL A 194 14.88 9.25 1.81
N GLN A 195 14.19 8.81 2.87
CA GLN A 195 13.03 9.54 3.40
C GLN A 195 13.40 10.92 3.98
N LYS A 196 14.65 11.13 4.34
CA LYS A 196 15.19 12.42 4.82
C LYS A 196 15.81 13.28 3.72
N GLY A 197 15.93 12.75 2.50
CA GLY A 197 16.66 13.41 1.42
C GLY A 197 18.18 13.42 1.60
N GLU A 198 18.72 12.57 2.48
CA GLU A 198 20.16 12.41 2.74
C GLU A 198 20.80 11.36 1.82
N HIS A 199 20.01 10.45 1.26
CA HIS A 199 20.42 9.41 0.32
C HIS A 199 19.59 9.54 -0.96
N VAL A 200 20.13 10.27 -1.95
CA VAL A 200 19.40 10.59 -3.18
C VAL A 200 20.25 10.20 -4.39
N HIS A 201 19.70 9.36 -5.25
CA HIS A 201 20.30 8.94 -6.51
C HIS A 201 19.47 9.39 -7.71
N THR A 202 18.19 9.01 -7.76
CA THR A 202 17.31 9.25 -8.89
C THR A 202 16.13 10.12 -8.49
N GLY A 203 15.55 9.86 -7.34
CA GLY A 203 14.40 10.56 -6.79
C GLY A 203 13.72 9.75 -5.70
N LEU A 204 12.84 10.40 -4.93
CA LEU A 204 12.23 9.79 -3.74
C LEU A 204 11.50 8.48 -4.04
N GLU A 205 10.75 8.41 -5.14
CA GLU A 205 9.96 7.24 -5.52
C GLU A 205 10.84 6.06 -5.93
N GLU A 206 11.79 6.30 -6.86
CA GLU A 206 12.68 5.28 -7.38
C GLU A 206 13.68 4.80 -6.31
N ASP A 207 14.23 5.72 -5.52
CA ASP A 207 15.17 5.39 -4.45
C ASP A 207 14.45 4.62 -3.33
N THR A 208 13.21 4.99 -2.98
CA THR A 208 12.39 4.22 -2.02
C THR A 208 12.05 2.82 -2.56
N THR A 209 11.75 2.70 -3.84
CA THR A 209 11.49 1.41 -4.49
C THR A 209 12.73 0.52 -4.41
N LEU A 210 13.90 1.05 -4.72
CA LEU A 210 15.15 0.32 -4.69
C LEU A 210 15.51 -0.11 -3.27
N GLU A 211 15.61 0.83 -2.32
CA GLU A 211 16.03 0.53 -0.94
C GLU A 211 14.98 -0.32 -0.20
N GLY A 212 13.69 -0.09 -0.47
CA GLY A 212 12.62 -0.96 0.03
C GLY A 212 12.77 -2.41 -0.45
N SER A 213 13.15 -2.63 -1.73
CA SER A 213 13.41 -3.97 -2.25
C SER A 213 14.63 -4.61 -1.58
N GLN A 214 15.68 -3.86 -1.31
CA GLN A 214 16.87 -4.34 -0.62
C GLN A 214 16.59 -4.72 0.83
N VAL A 215 15.82 -3.91 1.56
CA VAL A 215 15.36 -4.26 2.91
C VAL A 215 14.55 -5.56 2.90
N ASN A 216 13.57 -5.70 2.00
CA ASN A 216 12.78 -6.92 1.85
C ASN A 216 13.67 -8.15 1.58
N TYR A 217 14.64 -8.00 0.70
CA TYR A 217 15.61 -9.04 0.38
C TYR A 217 16.34 -9.57 1.63
N TRP A 218 16.89 -8.69 2.46
CA TRP A 218 17.63 -9.12 3.66
C TRP A 218 16.71 -9.67 4.75
N LEU A 219 15.49 -9.15 4.90
CA LEU A 219 14.49 -9.70 5.81
C LEU A 219 14.10 -11.13 5.40
N PHE A 220 13.88 -11.38 4.11
CA PHE A 220 13.59 -12.72 3.61
C PHE A 220 14.78 -13.68 3.75
N LEU A 221 16.00 -13.23 3.54
CA LEU A 221 17.19 -14.07 3.77
C LEU A 221 17.30 -14.48 5.24
N LEU A 222 17.06 -13.53 6.16
CA LEU A 222 17.05 -13.83 7.60
C LEU A 222 15.97 -14.86 7.95
N ALA A 223 14.73 -14.64 7.48
CA ALA A 223 13.64 -15.58 7.70
C ALA A 223 13.95 -16.98 7.12
N ALA A 224 14.40 -17.04 5.86
CA ALA A 224 14.75 -18.29 5.19
C ALA A 224 15.90 -19.01 5.90
N SER A 225 16.98 -18.33 6.30
CA SER A 225 18.14 -18.92 6.98
C SER A 225 17.79 -19.56 8.33
N LYS A 226 16.69 -19.15 8.94
CA LYS A 226 16.20 -19.65 10.24
C LYS A 226 14.95 -20.51 10.12
N HIS A 227 14.56 -20.90 8.91
CA HIS A 227 13.39 -21.75 8.63
C HIS A 227 12.08 -21.20 9.22
N ILE A 228 11.92 -19.86 9.30
CA ILE A 228 10.68 -19.22 9.74
C ILE A 228 9.65 -19.41 8.62
N ALA A 229 8.45 -19.88 8.93
CA ALA A 229 7.39 -20.01 7.94
C ALA A 229 6.80 -18.61 7.59
N TYR A 230 6.33 -18.47 6.36
CA TYR A 230 5.72 -17.21 5.90
C TYR A 230 4.58 -16.75 6.83
N GLU A 231 3.79 -17.70 7.31
CA GLU A 231 2.64 -17.50 8.20
C GLU A 231 3.03 -17.01 9.60
N ASP A 232 4.27 -17.22 10.03
CA ASP A 232 4.73 -16.81 11.35
C ASP A 232 4.97 -15.29 11.42
N PHE A 233 5.39 -14.66 10.32
CA PHE A 233 5.69 -13.21 10.28
C PHE A 233 4.78 -12.41 9.36
N ASN A 234 3.98 -13.05 8.49
CA ASN A 234 2.95 -12.43 7.66
C ASN A 234 3.39 -11.07 7.06
N PRO A 235 4.39 -11.03 6.16
CA PRO A 235 5.02 -9.80 5.72
C PRO A 235 4.05 -8.84 5.00
N HIS A 236 3.05 -9.38 4.26
CA HIS A 236 2.03 -8.56 3.62
C HIS A 236 1.20 -7.78 4.65
N THR A 237 0.81 -8.41 5.76
CA THR A 237 0.08 -7.75 6.84
C THR A 237 0.95 -6.66 7.49
N ALA A 238 2.21 -6.96 7.76
CA ALA A 238 3.16 -6.00 8.35
C ALA A 238 3.39 -4.79 7.42
N MET A 239 3.57 -5.01 6.12
CA MET A 239 3.72 -3.94 5.14
C MET A 239 2.46 -3.07 5.04
N LEU A 240 1.27 -3.68 5.01
CA LEU A 240 0.01 -2.92 4.97
C LEU A 240 -0.22 -2.13 6.26
N GLN A 241 0.13 -2.69 7.42
CA GLN A 241 0.09 -1.94 8.69
C GLN A 241 0.99 -0.71 8.64
N GLY A 242 2.23 -0.85 8.18
CA GLY A 242 3.14 0.26 7.99
C GLY A 242 2.65 1.28 6.97
N PHE A 243 2.10 0.81 5.85
CA PHE A 243 1.56 1.65 4.78
C PHE A 243 0.36 2.49 5.22
N THR A 244 -0.43 2.01 6.17
CA THR A 244 -1.59 2.74 6.71
C THR A 244 -1.27 3.51 7.99
N ALA A 245 -0.10 3.29 8.58
CA ALA A 245 0.32 3.94 9.81
C ALA A 245 0.83 5.37 9.55
N HIS A 246 0.51 6.26 10.48
CA HIS A 246 1.05 7.61 10.51
C HIS A 246 2.16 7.68 11.58
N TYR A 247 3.28 6.97 11.34
CA TYR A 247 4.39 6.96 12.27
C TYR A 247 5.07 8.33 12.37
N THR A 248 5.34 8.76 13.59
CA THR A 248 6.23 9.88 13.84
C THR A 248 7.68 9.47 13.58
N GLU A 249 8.59 10.45 13.41
CA GLU A 249 10.02 10.17 13.22
C GLU A 249 10.60 9.36 14.40
N GLU A 250 10.16 9.62 15.65
CA GLU A 250 10.57 8.86 16.82
C GLU A 250 10.14 7.39 16.73
N GLN A 251 8.88 7.13 16.35
CA GLN A 251 8.36 5.77 16.16
C GLN A 251 9.09 5.01 15.05
N VAL A 252 9.41 5.68 13.95
CA VAL A 252 10.21 5.09 12.85
C VAL A 252 11.59 4.69 13.34
N ASN A 253 12.26 5.55 14.11
CA ASN A 253 13.57 5.27 14.69
C ASN A 253 13.52 4.12 15.69
N GLU A 254 12.47 4.03 16.51
CA GLU A 254 12.25 2.91 17.45
C GLU A 254 12.00 1.60 16.71
N LEU A 255 11.14 1.59 15.67
CA LEU A 255 10.87 0.40 14.84
C LEU A 255 12.15 -0.08 14.13
N ARG A 256 12.94 0.85 13.59
CA ARG A 256 14.23 0.51 12.95
C ARG A 256 15.19 -0.14 13.93
N LYS A 257 15.36 0.45 15.10
CA LYS A 257 16.18 -0.10 16.18
C LYS A 257 15.67 -1.48 16.62
N ALA A 258 14.37 -1.60 16.86
CA ALA A 258 13.72 -2.84 17.25
C ALA A 258 13.90 -3.94 16.18
N SER A 259 13.77 -3.62 14.89
CA SER A 259 14.00 -4.57 13.80
C SER A 259 15.43 -5.14 13.87
N ILE A 260 16.45 -4.29 13.98
CA ILE A 260 17.84 -4.69 14.02
C ILE A 260 18.15 -5.53 15.28
N GLU A 261 17.76 -5.04 16.45
CA GLU A 261 18.04 -5.70 17.74
C GLU A 261 17.35 -7.07 17.82
N GLN A 262 16.09 -7.16 17.39
CA GLN A 262 15.33 -8.40 17.48
C GLN A 262 15.75 -9.41 16.41
N CYS A 263 16.13 -8.97 15.20
CA CYS A 263 16.73 -9.85 14.19
C CYS A 263 18.10 -10.39 14.61
N SER A 264 18.79 -9.76 15.54
CA SER A 264 20.05 -10.23 16.13
C SER A 264 19.86 -11.32 17.18
N SER A 265 18.65 -11.54 17.69
CA SER A 265 18.35 -12.51 18.75
C SER A 265 18.36 -13.95 18.25
N ASP A 266 18.76 -14.89 19.11
CA ASP A 266 18.63 -16.33 18.84
C ASP A 266 17.23 -16.87 19.09
N ASP A 267 16.38 -16.12 19.81
CA ASP A 267 15.00 -16.48 20.06
C ASP A 267 14.14 -16.26 18.79
N PRO A 268 13.52 -17.33 18.23
CA PRO A 268 12.65 -17.22 17.06
C PRO A 268 11.53 -16.20 17.21
N ALA A 269 10.96 -16.05 18.41
CA ALA A 269 9.91 -15.09 18.65
C ALA A 269 10.40 -13.63 18.56
N HIS A 270 11.63 -13.37 18.95
CA HIS A 270 12.28 -12.08 18.72
C HIS A 270 12.54 -11.83 17.24
N LEU A 271 13.12 -12.81 16.56
CA LEU A 271 13.36 -12.72 15.12
C LEU A 271 12.07 -12.38 14.35
N ILE A 272 10.97 -13.09 14.63
CA ILE A 272 9.66 -12.83 14.02
C ILE A 272 9.22 -11.39 14.24
N ARG A 273 9.33 -10.86 15.46
CA ARG A 273 9.00 -9.45 15.73
C ARG A 273 9.90 -8.47 14.98
N GLY A 274 11.18 -8.80 14.87
CA GLY A 274 12.14 -8.01 14.10
C GLY A 274 11.81 -7.95 12.60
N LEU A 275 11.40 -9.09 12.03
CA LEU A 275 10.93 -9.19 10.65
C LEU A 275 9.67 -8.34 10.42
N ILE A 276 8.67 -8.46 11.31
CA ILE A 276 7.43 -7.67 11.25
C ILE A 276 7.74 -6.18 11.29
N ALA A 277 8.60 -5.73 12.20
CA ALA A 277 9.01 -4.33 12.29
C ALA A 277 9.70 -3.84 11.01
N GLY A 278 10.57 -4.64 10.41
CA GLY A 278 11.26 -4.31 9.16
C GLY A 278 10.30 -4.17 7.98
N PHE A 279 9.39 -5.13 7.77
CA PHE A 279 8.39 -5.04 6.71
C PHE A 279 7.42 -3.87 6.92
N SER A 280 7.06 -3.57 8.17
CA SER A 280 6.25 -2.39 8.50
C SER A 280 6.95 -1.08 8.11
N LEU A 281 8.26 -0.98 8.30
CA LEU A 281 9.06 0.18 7.87
C LEU A 281 9.08 0.35 6.35
N VAL A 282 9.17 -0.74 5.58
CA VAL A 282 9.09 -0.66 4.11
C VAL A 282 7.72 -0.15 3.69
N GLY A 283 6.63 -0.65 4.30
CA GLY A 283 5.29 -0.15 4.03
C GLY A 283 5.13 1.35 4.34
N TRP A 284 5.67 1.79 5.49
CA TRP A 284 5.68 3.21 5.86
C TRP A 284 6.51 4.06 4.87
N ALA A 285 7.65 3.58 4.41
CA ALA A 285 8.46 4.30 3.43
C ALA A 285 7.71 4.46 2.09
N CYS A 286 6.99 3.41 1.66
CA CYS A 286 6.17 3.48 0.45
C CYS A 286 5.08 4.57 0.54
N ILE A 287 4.31 4.64 1.64
CA ILE A 287 3.30 5.72 1.77
C ILE A 287 3.93 7.09 1.89
N SER A 288 5.09 7.21 2.53
CA SER A 288 5.83 8.48 2.66
C SER A 288 6.36 8.98 1.31
N ALA A 289 6.71 8.08 0.40
CA ALA A 289 7.14 8.37 -0.96
C ALA A 289 5.97 8.39 -1.97
N GLU A 290 4.74 8.22 -1.52
CA GLU A 290 3.53 8.17 -2.35
C GLU A 290 3.56 7.06 -3.42
N ILE A 291 4.26 5.94 -3.17
CA ILE A 291 4.31 4.78 -4.06
C ILE A 291 3.49 3.61 -3.50
N SER A 292 3.11 2.68 -4.37
CA SER A 292 2.46 1.42 -3.98
C SER A 292 3.39 0.55 -3.12
N PRO A 293 2.89 -0.15 -2.08
CA PRO A 293 3.69 -1.13 -1.35
C PRO A 293 4.12 -2.33 -2.22
N LEU A 294 3.52 -2.50 -3.40
CA LEU A 294 3.96 -3.47 -4.40
C LEU A 294 5.21 -3.04 -5.16
N ALA A 295 5.51 -1.75 -5.27
CA ALA A 295 6.62 -1.27 -6.10
C ALA A 295 7.97 -1.94 -5.75
N PRO A 296 8.41 -2.03 -4.48
CA PRO A 296 9.63 -2.75 -4.11
C PRO A 296 9.57 -4.25 -4.43
N ILE A 297 8.38 -4.85 -4.33
CA ILE A 297 8.20 -6.29 -4.55
C ILE A 297 8.23 -6.62 -6.04
N GLN A 298 7.55 -5.83 -6.86
CA GLN A 298 7.56 -5.98 -8.32
C GLN A 298 8.95 -5.75 -8.90
N TYR A 299 9.69 -4.77 -8.35
CA TYR A 299 11.09 -4.57 -8.71
C TYR A 299 11.91 -5.84 -8.48
N ASP A 300 11.79 -6.48 -7.33
CA ASP A 300 12.50 -7.73 -7.01
C ASP A 300 12.05 -8.90 -7.90
N LEU A 301 10.74 -9.05 -8.14
CA LEU A 301 10.21 -10.09 -9.02
C LEU A 301 10.74 -9.96 -10.45
N GLU A 302 10.84 -8.75 -10.97
CA GLU A 302 11.44 -8.50 -12.28
C GLU A 302 12.91 -8.88 -12.31
N GLN A 303 13.69 -8.54 -11.28
CA GLN A 303 15.09 -8.96 -11.16
C GLN A 303 15.21 -10.50 -11.12
N MET A 304 14.30 -11.19 -10.43
CA MET A 304 14.26 -12.65 -10.37
C MET A 304 13.91 -13.29 -11.72
N LYS A 305 12.97 -12.70 -12.47
CA LYS A 305 12.65 -13.13 -13.85
C LYS A 305 13.85 -12.96 -14.78
N HIS A 306 14.52 -11.83 -14.74
CA HIS A 306 15.74 -11.58 -15.54
C HIS A 306 16.87 -12.58 -15.22
N LYS A 307 16.97 -13.03 -13.98
CA LYS A 307 17.93 -14.06 -13.54
C LYS A 307 17.47 -15.50 -13.85
N GLY A 308 16.27 -15.68 -14.41
CA GLY A 308 15.70 -17.00 -14.72
C GLY A 308 15.30 -17.82 -13.49
N LEU A 309 15.13 -17.19 -12.33
CA LEU A 309 14.74 -17.84 -11.08
C LEU A 309 13.21 -18.02 -10.98
N ILE A 310 12.46 -17.23 -11.71
CA ILE A 310 10.99 -17.28 -11.83
C ILE A 310 10.64 -17.40 -13.31
N LYS A 311 9.68 -18.28 -13.63
CA LYS A 311 9.15 -18.37 -14.99
C LYS A 311 8.28 -17.13 -15.30
N SER A 312 8.39 -16.65 -16.53
CA SER A 312 7.57 -15.56 -17.07
C SER A 312 6.11 -15.93 -17.04
#